data_3d031ae43368794e36a19d53f11fc811
#
_entry.id   3d031ae43368794e36a19d53f11fc811
#
_cell.length_a   1.000
_cell.length_b   1.000
_cell.length_c   1.000
_cell.angle_alpha   90.00
_cell.angle_beta   90.00
_cell.angle_gamma   90.00
#
_symmetry.space_group_name_H-M   'P 1'
#
loop_
_entity.id
_entity.type
_entity.pdbx_description
1 polymer ?
#
loop_
_entity_poly.entity_id
_entity_poly.type
_entity_poly.pdbx_seq_one_letter_code
_entity_poly.pdbx_strand_id
1 'polypeptide(L)'
;MQILVVEDDVRLTQALCRILEESGYKTDAVHDGQSGLDYAESGIYDVVILDVMLPKMDGFTVVSNLRRAGVSTPVLLLTARDAVPDKICGLDSGADDYMTKPFSPAELMAHLRALTRRQGEVLFETITSGDVSLNL
;
A
#
# COMPACT_ATOMS: atom_id res chain seq x y z
N MET A 1 -13.21 4.98 0.91
CA MET A 1 -11.76 4.87 0.75
C MET A 1 -11.46 3.90 -0.37
N GLN A 2 -10.52 4.26 -1.22
CA GLN A 2 -10.19 3.53 -2.44
C GLN A 2 -8.83 2.86 -2.31
N ILE A 3 -8.77 1.56 -2.57
CA ILE A 3 -7.53 0.78 -2.44
C ILE A 3 -7.20 0.12 -3.78
N LEU A 4 -5.95 0.22 -4.19
CA LEU A 4 -5.43 -0.49 -5.36
C LEU A 4 -4.74 -1.75 -4.87
N VAL A 5 -5.09 -2.90 -5.45
CA VAL A 5 -4.44 -4.18 -5.17
C VAL A 5 -3.65 -4.59 -6.41
N VAL A 6 -2.34 -4.80 -6.25
CA VAL A 6 -1.45 -5.21 -7.33
C VAL A 6 -0.88 -6.58 -6.97
N GLU A 7 -1.42 -7.63 -7.57
CA GLU A 7 -1.11 -9.01 -7.25
C GLU A 7 -1.37 -9.88 -8.48
N ASP A 8 -0.41 -10.72 -8.89
CA ASP A 8 -0.57 -11.55 -10.07
C ASP A 8 -1.36 -12.83 -9.83
N ASP A 9 -1.49 -13.27 -8.58
CA ASP A 9 -2.32 -14.42 -8.23
C ASP A 9 -3.78 -13.99 -8.19
N VAL A 10 -4.56 -14.42 -9.17
CA VAL A 10 -5.95 -14.00 -9.32
C VAL A 10 -6.80 -14.44 -8.13
N ARG A 11 -6.57 -15.63 -7.60
CA ARG A 11 -7.35 -16.12 -6.44
C ARG A 11 -7.09 -15.28 -5.21
N LEU A 12 -5.82 -14.96 -4.97
CA LEU A 12 -5.47 -14.12 -3.83
C LEU A 12 -6.03 -12.71 -4.00
N THR A 13 -5.98 -12.17 -5.22
CA THR A 13 -6.57 -10.86 -5.52
C THR A 13 -8.05 -10.85 -5.19
N GLN A 14 -8.79 -11.89 -5.59
CA GLN A 14 -10.22 -11.98 -5.32
C GLN A 14 -10.49 -12.04 -3.81
N ALA A 15 -9.70 -12.82 -3.08
CA ALA A 15 -9.84 -12.93 -1.63
C ALA A 15 -9.56 -11.60 -0.94
N LEU A 16 -8.50 -10.91 -1.35
CA LEU A 16 -8.15 -9.60 -0.80
C LEU A 16 -9.27 -8.58 -1.06
N CYS A 17 -9.74 -8.51 -2.28
CA CYS A 17 -10.79 -7.56 -2.63
C CYS A 17 -12.06 -7.83 -1.84
N ARG A 18 -12.41 -9.11 -1.65
CA ARG A 18 -13.58 -9.46 -0.84
C ARG A 18 -13.45 -8.97 0.60
N ILE A 19 -12.29 -9.24 1.22
CA ILE A 19 -12.03 -8.81 2.60
C ILE A 19 -12.16 -7.28 2.71
N LEU A 20 -11.57 -6.57 1.77
CA LEU A 20 -11.57 -5.11 1.79
C LEU A 20 -12.97 -4.54 1.55
N GLU A 21 -13.70 -5.10 0.59
CA GLU A 21 -15.05 -4.63 0.26
C GLU A 21 -16.03 -4.90 1.39
N GLU A 22 -15.89 -6.03 2.07
CA GLU A 22 -16.70 -6.32 3.24
C GLU A 22 -16.46 -5.34 4.38
N SER A 23 -15.30 -4.71 4.39
CA SER A 23 -14.95 -3.69 5.38
C SER A 23 -15.30 -2.27 4.93
N GLY A 24 -15.94 -2.13 3.77
CA GLY A 24 -16.42 -0.83 3.30
C GLY A 24 -15.48 -0.10 2.35
N TYR A 25 -14.37 -0.71 1.95
CA TYR A 25 -13.45 -0.07 1.01
C TYR A 25 -13.85 -0.38 -0.43
N LYS A 26 -13.50 0.52 -1.35
CA LYS A 26 -13.61 0.26 -2.77
C LYS A 26 -12.26 -0.21 -3.29
N THR A 27 -12.28 -1.18 -4.19
CA THR A 27 -11.03 -1.77 -4.68
C THR A 27 -10.95 -1.75 -6.20
N ASP A 28 -9.76 -1.53 -6.71
CA ASP A 28 -9.37 -1.84 -8.07
C ASP A 28 -8.23 -2.84 -8.00
N ALA A 29 -8.14 -3.74 -8.97
CA ALA A 29 -7.11 -4.76 -8.97
C ALA A 29 -6.43 -4.84 -10.32
N VAL A 30 -5.11 -4.94 -10.31
CA VAL A 30 -4.30 -5.21 -11.50
C VAL A 30 -3.29 -6.28 -11.14
N HIS A 31 -2.67 -6.89 -12.16
CA HIS A 31 -1.96 -8.14 -11.96
C HIS A 31 -0.49 -8.12 -12.39
N ASP A 32 0.04 -6.97 -12.72
CA ASP A 32 1.47 -6.80 -13.04
C ASP A 32 1.96 -5.44 -12.54
N GLY A 33 3.29 -5.31 -12.47
CA GLY A 33 3.88 -4.11 -11.90
C GLY A 33 3.70 -2.87 -12.77
N GLN A 34 3.74 -3.02 -14.09
CA GLN A 34 3.57 -1.86 -14.97
C GLN A 34 2.16 -1.29 -14.85
N SER A 35 1.15 -2.15 -14.86
CA SER A 35 -0.23 -1.72 -14.66
C SER A 35 -0.42 -1.11 -13.27
N GLY A 36 0.24 -1.71 -12.27
CA GLY A 36 0.19 -1.18 -10.90
C GLY A 36 0.74 0.24 -10.83
N LEU A 37 1.87 0.47 -11.47
CA LEU A 37 2.47 1.81 -11.51
C LEU A 37 1.55 2.79 -12.24
N ASP A 38 1.03 2.39 -13.40
CA ASP A 38 0.18 3.26 -14.21
C ASP A 38 -1.08 3.67 -13.44
N TYR A 39 -1.73 2.72 -12.77
CA TYR A 39 -2.93 3.02 -11.99
C TYR A 39 -2.60 3.89 -10.77
N ALA A 40 -1.52 3.55 -10.05
CA ALA A 40 -1.17 4.28 -8.83
C ALA A 40 -0.74 5.71 -9.11
N GLU A 41 -0.17 5.97 -10.27
CA GLU A 41 0.24 7.34 -10.64
C GLU A 41 -0.94 8.29 -10.78
N SER A 42 -2.16 7.77 -10.90
CA SER A 42 -3.35 8.62 -10.96
C SER A 42 -3.57 9.41 -9.68
N GLY A 43 -3.06 8.91 -8.56
CA GLY A 43 -3.20 9.58 -7.27
C GLY A 43 -4.59 9.45 -6.62
N ILE A 44 -5.48 8.64 -7.20
CA ILE A 44 -6.84 8.53 -6.65
C ILE A 44 -6.96 7.54 -5.49
N TYR A 45 -5.91 6.76 -5.24
CA TYR A 45 -5.97 5.72 -4.21
C TYR A 45 -5.49 6.23 -2.87
N ASP A 46 -6.13 5.73 -1.81
CA ASP A 46 -5.74 6.06 -0.45
C ASP A 46 -4.64 5.14 0.07
N VAL A 47 -4.58 3.91 -0.45
CA VAL A 47 -3.54 2.94 -0.13
C VAL A 47 -3.33 2.03 -1.35
N VAL A 48 -2.09 1.60 -1.56
CA VAL A 48 -1.76 0.58 -2.55
C VAL A 48 -1.24 -0.65 -1.81
N ILE A 49 -1.85 -1.81 -2.05
CA ILE A 49 -1.36 -3.10 -1.57
C ILE A 49 -0.67 -3.78 -2.76
N LEU A 50 0.59 -4.13 -2.59
CA LEU A 50 1.46 -4.46 -3.70
C LEU A 50 2.35 -5.65 -3.36
N ASP A 51 2.37 -6.67 -4.22
CA ASP A 51 3.35 -7.75 -4.08
C ASP A 51 4.69 -7.32 -4.68
N VAL A 52 5.75 -7.89 -4.19
CA VAL A 52 7.10 -7.69 -4.73
C VAL A 52 7.29 -8.49 -6.02
N MET A 53 6.82 -9.74 -6.02
CA MET A 53 7.07 -10.66 -7.13
C MET A 53 5.98 -10.53 -8.18
N LEU A 54 6.16 -9.60 -9.11
CA LEU A 54 5.19 -9.30 -10.15
C LEU A 54 5.81 -9.42 -11.53
N PRO A 55 5.01 -9.79 -12.55
CA PRO A 55 5.47 -9.73 -13.93
C PRO A 55 5.72 -8.28 -14.36
N LYS A 56 6.56 -8.10 -15.35
CA LYS A 56 6.87 -6.84 -16.04
C LYS A 56 7.68 -5.85 -15.21
N MET A 57 7.35 -5.67 -13.94
CA MET A 57 8.08 -4.76 -13.05
C MET A 57 7.86 -5.23 -11.63
N ASP A 58 8.93 -5.50 -10.87
CA ASP A 58 8.79 -5.96 -9.50
C ASP A 58 8.29 -4.83 -8.58
N GLY A 59 7.78 -5.23 -7.40
CA GLY A 59 7.15 -4.29 -6.49
C GLY A 59 8.09 -3.22 -5.94
N PHE A 60 9.35 -3.55 -5.70
CA PHE A 60 10.31 -2.54 -5.21
C PHE A 60 10.50 -1.45 -6.26
N THR A 61 10.60 -1.83 -7.52
CA THR A 61 10.73 -0.89 -8.63
C THR A 61 9.48 -0.04 -8.79
N VAL A 62 8.31 -0.63 -8.61
CA VAL A 62 7.04 0.12 -8.66
C VAL A 62 7.06 1.23 -7.60
N VAL A 63 7.39 0.90 -6.36
CA VAL A 63 7.43 1.88 -5.27
C VAL A 63 8.42 2.99 -5.56
N SER A 64 9.65 2.61 -5.97
CA SER A 64 10.67 3.60 -6.30
C SER A 64 10.21 4.57 -7.38
N ASN A 65 9.57 4.05 -8.41
CA ASN A 65 9.08 4.89 -9.52
C ASN A 65 7.93 5.80 -9.07
N LEU A 66 7.04 5.30 -8.19
CA LEU A 66 5.98 6.13 -7.63
C LEU A 66 6.55 7.32 -6.86
N ARG A 67 7.54 7.07 -6.02
CA ARG A 67 8.15 8.13 -5.22
C ARG A 67 8.89 9.13 -6.09
N ARG A 68 9.56 8.67 -7.14
CA ARG A 68 10.20 9.58 -8.10
C ARG A 68 9.19 10.44 -8.86
N ALA A 69 8.00 9.90 -9.09
CA ALA A 69 6.92 10.65 -9.74
C ALA A 69 6.21 11.62 -8.80
N GLY A 70 6.62 11.68 -7.54
CA GLY A 70 6.01 12.57 -6.56
C GLY A 70 4.72 12.04 -5.94
N VAL A 71 4.41 10.77 -6.14
CA VAL A 71 3.21 10.16 -5.56
C VAL A 71 3.55 9.68 -4.16
N SER A 72 2.82 10.18 -3.17
CA SER A 72 3.06 9.88 -1.75
C SER A 72 2.04 8.92 -1.15
N THR A 73 1.18 8.34 -1.96
CA THR A 73 0.18 7.37 -1.49
C THR A 73 0.84 6.28 -0.65
N PRO A 74 0.30 5.95 0.52
CA PRO A 74 0.85 4.88 1.34
C PRO A 74 0.87 3.55 0.58
N VAL A 75 1.98 2.84 0.68
CA VAL A 75 2.16 1.53 0.03
C VAL A 75 2.43 0.49 1.09
N LEU A 76 1.61 -0.56 1.12
CA LEU A 76 1.81 -1.75 1.92
C LEU A 76 2.31 -2.86 0.98
N LEU A 77 3.54 -3.32 1.19
CA LEU A 77 4.03 -4.49 0.48
C LEU A 77 3.52 -5.75 1.17
N LEU A 78 2.86 -6.62 0.42
CA LEU A 78 2.30 -7.87 0.93
C LEU A 78 2.83 -9.01 0.06
N THR A 79 3.80 -9.76 0.57
CA THR A 79 4.58 -10.67 -0.25
C THR A 79 5.03 -11.90 0.53
N ALA A 80 5.37 -12.97 -0.19
CA ALA A 80 5.96 -14.17 0.41
C ALA A 80 7.44 -13.98 0.76
N ARG A 81 8.06 -12.89 0.33
CA ARG A 81 9.48 -12.64 0.62
C ARG A 81 9.61 -12.13 2.05
N ASP A 82 10.13 -12.97 2.94
CA ASP A 82 10.13 -12.70 4.38
C ASP A 82 11.52 -12.52 4.99
N ALA A 83 12.57 -12.55 4.20
CA ALA A 83 13.93 -12.36 4.72
C ALA A 83 14.14 -10.90 5.14
N VAL A 84 14.99 -10.71 6.15
CA VAL A 84 15.29 -9.36 6.63
C VAL A 84 15.80 -8.44 5.52
N PRO A 85 16.72 -8.88 4.63
CA PRO A 85 17.14 -8.01 3.53
C PRO A 85 16.01 -7.59 2.61
N ASP A 86 15.00 -8.44 2.40
CA ASP A 86 13.84 -8.10 1.59
C ASP A 86 13.02 -6.98 2.25
N LYS A 87 12.81 -7.07 3.55
CA LYS A 87 12.06 -6.06 4.29
C LYS A 87 12.77 -4.71 4.27
N ILE A 88 14.09 -4.74 4.43
CA ILE A 88 14.90 -3.52 4.36
C ILE A 88 14.80 -2.90 2.97
N CYS A 89 14.94 -3.71 1.92
CA CYS A 89 14.82 -3.24 0.56
C CYS A 89 13.46 -2.62 0.28
N GLY A 90 12.40 -3.24 0.79
CA GLY A 90 11.04 -2.71 0.64
C GLY A 90 10.88 -1.34 1.26
N LEU A 91 11.30 -1.20 2.51
CA LEU A 91 11.18 0.07 3.22
C LEU A 91 12.08 1.14 2.60
N ASP A 92 13.31 0.76 2.22
CA ASP A 92 14.23 1.69 1.59
C ASP A 92 13.76 2.14 0.21
N SER A 93 12.97 1.32 -0.48
CA SER A 93 12.41 1.70 -1.79
C SER A 93 11.34 2.79 -1.66
N GLY A 94 10.84 3.02 -0.45
CA GLY A 94 9.84 4.04 -0.17
C GLY A 94 8.49 3.50 0.27
N ALA A 95 8.36 2.18 0.50
CA ALA A 95 7.13 1.61 1.04
C ALA A 95 6.93 2.04 2.49
N ASP A 96 5.69 2.13 2.90
CA ASP A 96 5.33 2.57 4.25
C ASP A 96 5.22 1.40 5.21
N ASP A 97 5.00 0.18 4.71
CA ASP A 97 4.82 -0.99 5.55
C ASP A 97 5.13 -2.25 4.76
N TYR A 98 5.31 -3.36 5.46
CA TYR A 98 5.70 -4.64 4.86
C TYR A 98 5.04 -5.77 5.64
N MET A 99 4.26 -6.61 4.96
CA MET A 99 3.65 -7.79 5.56
C MET A 99 4.01 -9.02 4.75
N THR A 100 4.15 -10.17 5.44
CA THR A 100 4.48 -11.42 4.78
C THR A 100 3.26 -12.32 4.63
N LYS A 101 3.22 -13.11 3.57
CA LYS A 101 2.23 -14.16 3.37
C LYS A 101 2.70 -15.43 4.05
N PRO A 102 1.81 -16.25 4.61
CA PRO A 102 0.37 -16.02 4.72
C PRO A 102 0.06 -14.96 5.77
N PHE A 103 -1.02 -14.24 5.57
CA PHE A 103 -1.41 -13.14 6.47
C PHE A 103 -2.77 -13.42 7.10
N SER A 104 -2.99 -12.81 8.25
CA SER A 104 -4.31 -12.80 8.89
C SER A 104 -5.12 -11.62 8.34
N PRO A 105 -6.40 -11.82 7.96
CA PRO A 105 -7.25 -10.69 7.57
C PRO A 105 -7.32 -9.62 8.65
N ALA A 106 -7.38 -10.01 9.92
CA ALA A 106 -7.42 -9.05 11.02
C ALA A 106 -6.13 -8.23 11.09
N GLU A 107 -4.99 -8.85 10.85
CA GLU A 107 -3.71 -8.15 10.81
C GLU A 107 -3.63 -7.18 9.64
N LEU A 108 -4.06 -7.61 8.46
CA LEU A 108 -4.10 -6.73 7.28
C LEU A 108 -4.94 -5.49 7.58
N MET A 109 -6.12 -5.67 8.15
CA MET A 109 -7.01 -4.55 8.44
C MET A 109 -6.39 -3.60 9.48
N ALA A 110 -5.66 -4.15 10.46
CA ALA A 110 -4.99 -3.32 11.46
C ALA A 110 -3.90 -2.45 10.81
N HIS A 111 -3.11 -3.01 9.89
CA HIS A 111 -2.09 -2.25 9.17
C HIS A 111 -2.73 -1.14 8.32
N LEU A 112 -3.84 -1.45 7.64
CA LEU A 112 -4.52 -0.46 6.83
C LEU A 112 -5.06 0.69 7.69
N ARG A 113 -5.64 0.37 8.84
CA ARG A 113 -6.12 1.42 9.77
C ARG A 113 -4.97 2.31 10.23
N ALA A 114 -3.81 1.71 10.53
CA ALA A 114 -2.66 2.48 10.96
C ALA A 114 -2.15 3.42 9.87
N LEU A 115 -2.09 2.94 8.63
CA LEU A 115 -1.62 3.76 7.51
C LEU A 115 -2.57 4.93 7.24
N THR A 116 -3.87 4.68 7.24
CA THR A 116 -4.85 5.71 6.93
C THR A 116 -5.07 6.66 8.11
N ARG A 117 -4.94 6.17 9.34
CA ARG A 117 -5.03 7.02 10.53
C ARG A 117 -3.88 8.04 10.56
N ARG A 118 -2.68 7.62 10.18
CA ARG A 118 -1.54 8.55 10.13
C ARG A 118 -1.79 9.71 9.19
N GLN A 119 -2.39 9.43 8.02
CA GLN A 119 -2.77 10.50 7.10
C GLN A 119 -3.80 11.43 7.73
N GLY A 120 -4.82 10.86 8.37
CA GLY A 120 -5.85 11.63 9.02
C GLY A 120 -5.29 12.48 10.16
N GLU A 121 -4.39 11.95 10.94
CA GLU A 121 -3.76 12.67 12.03
C GLU A 121 -2.95 13.86 11.53
N VAL A 122 -2.18 13.65 10.46
CA VAL A 122 -1.40 14.73 9.88
C VAL A 122 -2.31 15.86 9.39
N LEU A 123 -3.38 15.51 8.69
CA LEU A 123 -4.33 16.51 8.21
C LEU A 123 -5.00 17.25 9.39
N PHE A 124 -5.37 16.51 10.42
CA PHE A 124 -6.02 17.09 11.59
C PHE A 124 -5.09 18.07 12.29
N GLU A 125 -3.85 17.68 12.49
CA GLU A 125 -2.87 18.56 13.12
C GLU A 125 -2.66 19.83 12.32
N THR A 126 -2.60 19.72 11.02
CA THR A 126 -2.45 20.87 10.15
C THR A 126 -3.61 21.85 10.33
N ILE A 127 -4.81 21.31 10.50
CA ILE A 127 -6.01 22.13 10.65
C ILE A 127 -6.11 22.74 12.04
N THR A 128 -5.95 21.90 13.06
CA THR A 128 -6.18 22.37 14.42
C THR A 128 -5.02 23.10 15.00
N SER A 129 -3.83 22.61 14.74
CA SER A 129 -2.74 23.14 15.40
C SER A 129 -2.53 24.47 14.94
N GLY A 130 -2.95 24.72 13.86
CA GLY A 130 -2.52 25.91 13.69
C GLY A 130 -1.37 26.01 14.61
N ASP A 131 -1.15 25.11 15.33
CA ASP A 131 -0.08 25.10 16.20
C ASP A 131 0.50 23.75 16.29
N VAL A 132 0.60 23.17 16.57
CA VAL A 132 1.19 22.17 16.80
C VAL A 132 1.84 21.49 16.42
N SER A 133 1.98 21.40 16.49
CA SER A 133 2.49 20.74 16.29
C SER A 133 2.92 20.02 16.03
N LEU A 134 3.02 19.91 16.15
CA LEU A 134 3.26 19.20 15.90
C LEU A 134 3.46 18.27 15.87
N ASN A 135 3.57 18.22 16.08
CA ASN A 135 3.63 17.44 16.07
C ASN A 135 3.91 16.74 15.85
N LEU A 136 4.08 16.81 15.95
CA LEU A 136 4.23 16.24 15.69
C LEU A 136 4.55 15.86 15.54
#